data_d6f627637d3712d5d58c3ecfa9991aec
#
_entry.id   d6f627637d3712d5d58c3ecfa9991aec
#
_cell.length_a   1.000
_cell.length_b   1.000
_cell.length_c   1.000
_cell.angle_alpha   90.00
_cell.angle_beta   90.00
_cell.angle_gamma   90.00
#
_symmetry.space_group_name_H-M   'P 1'
#
loop_
_entity.id
_entity.type
_entity.pdbx_description
1 polymer ?
#
loop_
_entity_poly.entity_id
_entity_poly.type
_entity_poly.pdbx_seq_one_letter_code
_entity_poly.pdbx_strand_id
1 'polypeptide(L)'
;MNDLDLGYFFSNIHDDCRVQCPECSDERKKKNVKTLSVTIDGSDCLYQCHHCGLSGRYNRPSITKQVQPQKVRAISVPSTSDQELINSYLLSRSIDPLSVTSYPVVSGRKYFNGSGEMDAIGFVYGDREAVKWRSIQGKHFTQDGAARTLWGIDQVKDDAKDIIFVEGESDLLACASAGIQNVVSVPNGAPQKVSNRKVNPEEDNKFAYVWTARAKLEKADRIILATDFDEAGLALSEELARRIGRAKCWTIDYPEGCKDCNDVLKHHGTEYLRKLIEGAKPVPLEGVYSADDYTNDIEHLYKEGIVGGASTGLASVDGLFTVVQGQLSIVTGIPGSGKSEFIDQLMVNLASREGWKFAIASFENPPPLHIAKLSEKYVGKPFFQGKTDRMSGEEKSEALKWVSEHFLFLEQRGGESATIDSILDRAKQAVMRLGVRGLVIDPYNYIQQSSEVSNEHQGINEMLTRLVTFARAHDVHIWFIAHPAKMMTNQDGSTPVPKGMNISGSAAFFAKADLGITVHLDKDKNVEIHCWKCRFKWVGTTGTINLDYDIPTGRYSDISYGDFEPTMGKGRSNDWHETGDDWDF
;
A
#
# COMPACT_ATOMS: atom_id res chain seq x y z
N MET A 1 21.08 20.57 -0.81
CA MET A 1 21.94 19.38 -0.62
C MET A 1 21.09 18.21 -0.15
N ASN A 2 21.27 17.01 -0.70
CA ASN A 2 20.59 15.80 -0.26
C ASN A 2 21.27 15.22 0.99
N ASP A 3 20.59 14.40 1.79
CA ASP A 3 21.14 13.78 3.01
C ASP A 3 22.43 12.98 2.78
N LEU A 4 22.62 12.40 1.60
CA LEU A 4 23.84 11.72 1.16
C LEU A 4 25.04 12.66 1.04
N ASP A 5 24.83 13.89 0.55
CA ASP A 5 25.88 14.90 0.39
C ASP A 5 26.31 15.47 1.75
N LEU A 6 25.36 15.62 2.68
CA LEU A 6 25.63 16.05 4.04
C LEU A 6 26.44 14.99 4.82
N GLY A 7 26.14 13.70 4.58
CA GLY A 7 26.86 12.59 5.19
C GLY A 7 28.35 12.59 4.85
N TYR A 8 28.68 12.75 3.59
CA TYR A 8 30.07 12.82 3.14
C TYR A 8 30.79 14.06 3.68
N PHE A 9 30.07 15.21 3.71
CA PHE A 9 30.63 16.47 4.17
C PHE A 9 30.97 16.46 5.67
N PHE A 10 30.09 15.93 6.52
CA PHE A 10 30.26 15.91 7.98
C PHE A 10 31.05 14.71 8.50
N SER A 11 31.35 13.70 7.69
CA SER A 11 32.08 12.49 8.11
C SER A 11 33.47 12.77 8.68
N ASN A 12 34.13 13.83 8.19
CA ASN A 12 35.51 14.20 8.57
C ASN A 12 35.60 15.36 9.56
N ILE A 13 34.50 15.82 10.14
CA ILE A 13 34.46 16.92 11.10
C ILE A 13 34.28 16.32 12.51
N HIS A 14 35.30 16.35 13.36
CA HIS A 14 35.28 15.69 14.66
C HIS A 14 35.14 16.65 15.85
N ASP A 15 35.40 17.94 15.64
CA ASP A 15 35.35 18.99 16.67
C ASP A 15 34.60 20.22 16.16
N ASP A 16 34.18 21.08 17.08
CA ASP A 16 33.60 22.38 16.78
C ASP A 16 34.56 23.19 15.90
N CYS A 17 34.09 23.58 14.73
CA CYS A 17 34.94 24.26 13.75
C CYS A 17 34.16 25.16 12.80
N ARG A 18 34.90 25.95 12.04
CA ARG A 18 34.40 26.67 10.88
C ARG A 18 34.98 26.10 9.58
N VAL A 19 34.12 25.80 8.64
CA VAL A 19 34.47 25.22 7.34
C VAL A 19 33.90 26.04 6.20
N GLN A 20 34.32 25.77 4.99
CA GLN A 20 33.71 26.34 3.78
C GLN A 20 32.27 25.81 3.67
N CYS A 21 31.33 26.69 3.33
CA CYS A 21 29.95 26.27 3.15
C CYS A 21 29.79 25.53 1.80
N PRO A 22 29.32 24.30 1.78
CA PRO A 22 29.17 23.53 0.55
C PRO A 22 28.14 24.12 -0.42
N GLU A 23 27.19 24.93 0.08
CA GLU A 23 26.15 25.54 -0.74
C GLU A 23 26.59 26.83 -1.43
N CYS A 24 27.36 27.68 -0.76
CA CYS A 24 27.66 29.00 -1.28
C CYS A 24 29.13 29.34 -1.48
N SER A 25 30.06 28.43 -1.18
CA SER A 25 31.51 28.73 -1.31
C SER A 25 31.95 28.93 -2.75
N ASP A 26 31.37 28.19 -3.70
CA ASP A 26 31.78 28.23 -5.12
C ASP A 26 31.27 29.44 -5.86
N GLU A 27 30.18 30.06 -5.41
CA GLU A 27 29.56 31.24 -6.03
C GLU A 27 30.15 32.57 -5.51
N ARG A 28 31.03 32.52 -4.49
CA ARG A 28 31.56 33.72 -3.85
C ARG A 28 32.87 34.23 -4.50
N LYS A 29 33.04 35.55 -4.49
CA LYS A 29 34.30 36.19 -4.94
C LYS A 29 35.52 35.73 -4.14
N LYS A 30 35.34 35.37 -2.84
CA LYS A 30 36.40 34.83 -1.96
C LYS A 30 36.00 33.40 -1.56
N LYS A 31 36.39 32.43 -2.38
CA LYS A 31 36.01 31.02 -2.24
C LYS A 31 36.54 30.35 -0.94
N ASN A 32 37.66 30.77 -0.41
CA ASN A 32 38.36 30.14 0.71
C ASN A 32 37.90 30.61 2.12
N VAL A 33 36.85 31.45 2.20
CA VAL A 33 36.38 31.94 3.51
C VAL A 33 35.49 30.89 4.19
N LYS A 34 35.86 30.50 5.40
CA LYS A 34 35.13 29.55 6.23
C LYS A 34 33.92 30.25 6.89
N THR A 35 32.74 30.07 6.34
CA THR A 35 31.50 30.74 6.78
C THR A 35 30.49 29.82 7.43
N LEU A 36 30.67 28.48 7.34
CA LEU A 36 29.82 27.50 8.00
C LEU A 36 30.42 27.18 9.38
N SER A 37 29.74 27.56 10.42
CA SER A 37 30.03 27.10 11.79
C SER A 37 29.41 25.73 12.00
N VAL A 38 30.17 24.80 12.54
CA VAL A 38 29.70 23.46 12.90
C VAL A 38 29.99 23.26 14.38
N THR A 39 28.97 22.89 15.14
CA THR A 39 29.05 22.54 16.56
C THR A 39 28.63 21.09 16.73
N ILE A 40 29.39 20.32 17.52
CA ILE A 40 29.16 18.90 17.76
C ILE A 40 28.48 18.73 19.11
N ASP A 41 27.31 18.16 19.10
CA ASP A 41 26.52 17.82 20.29
C ASP A 41 26.20 16.31 20.28
N GLY A 42 27.09 15.55 20.94
CA GLY A 42 27.00 14.09 20.92
C GLY A 42 27.19 13.50 19.52
N SER A 43 26.17 12.82 18.99
CA SER A 43 26.14 12.29 17.61
C SER A 43 25.70 13.33 16.57
N ASP A 44 25.24 14.51 17.00
CA ASP A 44 24.69 15.52 16.12
C ASP A 44 25.69 16.58 15.72
N CYS A 45 25.62 17.02 14.48
CA CYS A 45 26.29 18.21 14.00
C CYS A 45 25.25 19.32 13.79
N LEU A 46 25.30 20.34 14.61
CA LEU A 46 24.53 21.57 14.40
C LEU A 46 25.36 22.49 13.51
N TYR A 47 24.78 23.00 12.44
CA TYR A 47 25.52 23.85 11.52
C TYR A 47 24.74 25.09 11.12
N GLN A 48 25.48 26.19 10.91
CA GLN A 48 24.92 27.45 10.43
C GLN A 48 25.92 28.21 9.56
N CYS A 49 25.51 28.55 8.35
CA CYS A 49 26.29 29.42 7.46
C CYS A 49 25.95 30.89 7.70
N HIS A 50 26.95 31.69 8.05
CA HIS A 50 26.78 33.13 8.28
C HIS A 50 26.69 33.95 6.98
N HIS A 51 26.77 33.32 5.80
CA HIS A 51 26.69 34.00 4.51
C HIS A 51 25.36 33.75 3.78
N CYS A 52 24.97 32.46 3.57
CA CYS A 52 23.76 32.11 2.84
C CYS A 52 22.59 31.71 3.75
N GLY A 53 22.78 31.67 5.07
CA GLY A 53 21.75 31.30 6.02
C GLY A 53 21.50 29.78 6.13
N LEU A 54 22.21 28.94 5.35
CA LEU A 54 22.11 27.48 5.46
C LEU A 54 22.30 27.06 6.91
N SER A 55 21.32 26.43 7.53
CA SER A 55 21.38 25.93 8.91
C SER A 55 20.60 24.62 9.04
N GLY A 56 20.98 23.79 10.00
CA GLY A 56 20.31 22.54 10.25
C GLY A 56 21.01 21.70 11.30
N ARG A 57 20.50 20.49 11.47
CA ARG A 57 21.04 19.44 12.32
C ARG A 57 21.26 18.19 11.48
N TYR A 58 22.45 17.66 11.48
CA TYR A 58 22.78 16.38 10.85
C TYR A 58 23.12 15.37 11.93
N ASN A 59 22.37 14.28 11.99
CA ASN A 59 22.63 13.17 12.90
C ASN A 59 23.67 12.26 12.24
N ARG A 60 24.88 12.23 12.77
CA ARG A 60 25.88 11.30 12.29
C ARG A 60 25.43 9.87 12.57
N PRO A 61 25.50 8.96 11.58
CA PRO A 61 25.45 7.56 11.91
C PRO A 61 26.60 7.31 12.90
N SER A 62 26.27 6.84 14.11
CA SER A 62 27.27 6.52 15.12
C SER A 62 28.32 5.64 14.46
N ILE A 63 29.58 6.10 14.48
CA ILE A 63 30.72 5.23 14.11
C ILE A 63 30.62 4.08 15.09
N THR A 64 30.14 2.95 14.61
CA THR A 64 30.06 1.72 15.38
C THR A 64 31.38 1.56 16.13
N LYS A 65 31.35 1.71 17.44
CA LYS A 65 32.35 1.03 18.25
C LYS A 65 32.34 -0.39 17.72
N GLN A 66 33.40 -0.81 17.04
CA GLN A 66 33.58 -2.22 16.74
C GLN A 66 33.32 -2.90 18.07
N VAL A 67 32.20 -3.60 18.15
CA VAL A 67 31.92 -4.49 19.27
C VAL A 67 33.09 -5.46 19.23
N GLN A 68 34.11 -5.21 20.07
CA GLN A 68 35.16 -6.19 20.21
C GLN A 68 34.44 -7.47 20.60
N PRO A 69 34.63 -8.57 19.86
CA PRO A 69 33.96 -9.81 20.18
C PRO A 69 34.35 -10.11 21.64
N GLN A 70 33.36 -10.03 22.53
CA GLN A 70 33.56 -10.46 23.92
C GLN A 70 34.10 -11.88 23.82
N LYS A 71 35.30 -12.13 24.36
CA LYS A 71 35.89 -13.47 24.41
C LYS A 71 34.88 -14.38 25.08
N VAL A 72 34.14 -15.15 24.27
CA VAL A 72 33.22 -16.13 24.77
C VAL A 72 34.06 -17.20 25.46
N ARG A 73 33.73 -17.52 26.70
CA ARG A 73 34.43 -18.57 27.44
C ARG A 73 33.98 -19.89 26.80
N ALA A 74 34.92 -20.59 26.16
CA ALA A 74 34.67 -21.90 25.59
C ALA A 74 34.10 -22.83 26.67
N ILE A 75 33.03 -23.53 26.36
CA ILE A 75 32.41 -24.52 27.24
C ILE A 75 33.10 -25.88 27.08
N SER A 76 32.95 -26.73 28.10
CA SER A 76 33.42 -28.10 28.02
C SER A 76 32.44 -28.90 27.14
N VAL A 77 32.96 -29.44 26.05
CA VAL A 77 32.22 -30.38 25.15
C VAL A 77 32.66 -31.79 25.51
N PRO A 78 31.80 -32.81 25.54
CA PRO A 78 32.20 -34.20 25.80
C PRO A 78 33.36 -34.63 24.90
N SER A 79 34.39 -35.18 25.50
CA SER A 79 35.58 -35.67 24.79
C SER A 79 35.32 -37.01 24.06
N THR A 80 34.30 -37.72 24.47
CA THR A 80 33.87 -38.99 23.87
C THR A 80 32.37 -38.90 23.56
N SER A 81 32.02 -39.16 22.31
CA SER A 81 30.63 -39.22 21.86
C SER A 81 30.30 -40.65 21.48
N ASP A 82 29.12 -41.13 21.86
CA ASP A 82 28.59 -42.39 21.41
C ASP A 82 28.08 -42.21 19.96
N GLN A 83 28.86 -42.74 19.00
CA GLN A 83 28.55 -42.59 17.58
C GLN A 83 27.34 -43.44 17.16
N GLU A 84 27.11 -44.56 17.84
CA GLU A 84 25.93 -45.41 17.56
C GLU A 84 24.64 -44.69 17.93
N LEU A 85 24.66 -43.97 19.06
CA LEU A 85 23.56 -43.16 19.53
C LEU A 85 23.26 -42.00 18.57
N ILE A 86 24.31 -41.31 18.07
CA ILE A 86 24.18 -40.26 17.07
C ILE A 86 23.58 -40.82 15.77
N ASN A 87 24.14 -41.93 15.26
CA ASN A 87 23.68 -42.55 14.02
C ASN A 87 22.22 -43.01 14.15
N SER A 88 21.84 -43.64 15.27
CA SER A 88 20.48 -44.06 15.53
C SER A 88 19.49 -42.90 15.50
N TYR A 89 19.88 -41.79 16.15
CA TYR A 89 19.08 -40.55 16.14
C TYR A 89 18.90 -40.00 14.72
N LEU A 90 19.98 -39.91 13.93
CA LEU A 90 19.94 -39.37 12.56
C LEU A 90 19.06 -40.25 11.66
N LEU A 91 19.25 -41.60 11.71
CA LEU A 91 18.46 -42.55 10.94
C LEU A 91 16.95 -42.48 11.30
N SER A 92 16.63 -42.27 12.57
CA SER A 92 15.22 -42.07 13.00
C SER A 92 14.54 -40.88 12.35
N ARG A 93 15.35 -39.94 11.84
CA ARG A 93 14.94 -38.74 11.12
C ARG A 93 15.13 -38.84 9.60
N SER A 94 15.46 -40.02 9.09
CA SER A 94 15.78 -40.26 7.68
C SER A 94 17.01 -39.46 7.19
N ILE A 95 17.89 -39.04 8.11
CA ILE A 95 19.13 -38.33 7.80
C ILE A 95 20.24 -39.34 7.67
N ASP A 96 20.98 -39.33 6.52
CA ASP A 96 22.14 -40.16 6.33
C ASP A 96 23.34 -39.71 7.18
N PRO A 97 23.81 -40.52 8.15
CA PRO A 97 24.93 -40.14 9.03
C PRO A 97 26.22 -39.82 8.26
N LEU A 98 26.47 -40.43 7.11
CA LEU A 98 27.68 -40.20 6.33
C LEU A 98 27.70 -38.83 5.65
N SER A 99 26.54 -38.34 5.29
CA SER A 99 26.38 -37.04 4.60
C SER A 99 26.56 -35.83 5.54
N VAL A 100 26.54 -36.02 6.86
CA VAL A 100 26.51 -34.94 7.85
C VAL A 100 27.72 -34.94 8.80
N THR A 101 28.76 -35.72 8.48
CA THR A 101 29.97 -35.85 9.33
C THR A 101 30.76 -34.57 9.53
N SER A 102 30.60 -33.59 8.66
CA SER A 102 31.24 -32.29 8.77
C SER A 102 30.60 -31.37 9.82
N TYR A 103 29.39 -31.71 10.29
CA TYR A 103 28.69 -30.91 11.28
C TYR A 103 29.02 -31.40 12.70
N PRO A 104 29.30 -30.48 13.65
CA PRO A 104 29.75 -30.84 14.99
C PRO A 104 28.55 -31.30 15.86
N VAL A 105 28.24 -32.61 15.79
CA VAL A 105 27.22 -33.26 16.59
C VAL A 105 27.89 -34.16 17.64
N VAL A 106 27.43 -34.10 18.87
CA VAL A 106 27.92 -34.88 20.00
C VAL A 106 26.78 -35.59 20.70
N SER A 107 27.08 -36.60 21.49
CA SER A 107 26.12 -37.27 22.35
C SER A 107 26.52 -37.15 23.84
N GLY A 108 25.57 -37.29 24.74
CA GLY A 108 25.81 -37.27 26.17
C GLY A 108 24.53 -37.37 26.99
N ARG A 109 24.68 -37.51 28.29
CA ARG A 109 23.55 -37.46 29.22
C ARG A 109 23.36 -36.06 29.77
N LYS A 110 22.13 -35.57 29.75
CA LYS A 110 21.80 -34.20 30.16
C LYS A 110 20.54 -34.20 31.02
N TYR A 111 20.52 -33.26 31.96
CA TYR A 111 19.39 -32.99 32.80
C TYR A 111 18.42 -32.03 32.11
N PHE A 112 17.18 -32.43 31.99
CA PHE A 112 16.10 -31.63 31.45
C PHE A 112 15.10 -31.27 32.55
N ASN A 113 14.79 -29.99 32.69
CA ASN A 113 13.88 -29.50 33.72
C ASN A 113 12.52 -30.21 33.63
N GLY A 114 12.11 -30.78 34.75
CA GLY A 114 10.84 -31.51 34.87
C GLY A 114 10.86 -32.94 34.33
N SER A 115 11.95 -33.42 33.70
CA SER A 115 12.02 -34.73 33.07
C SER A 115 13.22 -35.57 33.51
N GLY A 116 14.18 -34.99 34.25
CA GLY A 116 15.36 -35.68 34.76
C GLY A 116 16.49 -35.80 33.77
N GLU A 117 17.42 -36.76 34.02
CA GLU A 117 18.60 -37.00 33.22
C GLU A 117 18.28 -38.01 32.11
N MET A 118 18.57 -37.62 30.86
CA MET A 118 18.29 -38.40 29.62
C MET A 118 19.47 -38.40 28.68
N ASP A 119 19.51 -39.40 27.80
CA ASP A 119 20.39 -39.40 26.66
C ASP A 119 19.98 -38.33 25.68
N ALA A 120 20.96 -37.58 25.18
CA ALA A 120 20.75 -36.40 24.38
C ALA A 120 21.78 -36.28 23.26
N ILE A 121 21.35 -35.66 22.17
CA ILE A 121 22.20 -35.21 21.08
C ILE A 121 22.47 -33.72 21.28
N GLY A 122 23.72 -33.33 21.15
CA GLY A 122 24.20 -31.94 21.27
C GLY A 122 24.69 -31.40 19.95
N PHE A 123 24.24 -30.20 19.61
CA PHE A 123 24.71 -29.44 18.45
C PHE A 123 25.66 -28.36 18.93
N VAL A 124 26.94 -28.43 18.51
CA VAL A 124 27.99 -27.53 19.00
C VAL A 124 28.02 -26.27 18.11
N TYR A 125 27.89 -25.10 18.74
CA TYR A 125 27.88 -23.81 18.06
C TYR A 125 29.24 -23.11 18.17
N GLY A 126 29.65 -22.50 17.06
CA GLY A 126 30.88 -21.73 16.97
C GLY A 126 32.11 -22.51 17.45
N ASP A 127 33.14 -21.83 17.93
CA ASP A 127 34.29 -22.47 18.57
C ASP A 127 33.96 -22.83 20.04
N ARG A 128 33.03 -23.76 20.22
CA ARG A 128 32.51 -24.21 21.52
C ARG A 128 31.85 -23.08 22.34
N GLU A 129 31.14 -22.19 21.68
CA GLU A 129 30.39 -21.11 22.35
C GLU A 129 29.21 -21.66 23.14
N ALA A 130 28.52 -22.62 22.56
CA ALA A 130 27.37 -23.27 23.15
C ALA A 130 27.20 -24.70 22.63
N VAL A 131 26.47 -25.53 23.39
CA VAL A 131 25.88 -26.78 22.92
C VAL A 131 24.39 -26.75 23.19
N LYS A 132 23.59 -26.87 22.14
CA LYS A 132 22.14 -27.10 22.27
C LYS A 132 21.89 -28.59 22.34
N TRP A 133 21.27 -29.01 23.41
CA TRP A 133 20.97 -30.39 23.69
C TRP A 133 19.51 -30.70 23.45
N ARG A 134 19.25 -31.78 22.74
CA ARG A 134 17.92 -32.33 22.52
C ARG A 134 17.88 -33.75 23.05
N SER A 135 16.86 -34.08 23.87
CA SER A 135 16.64 -35.46 24.32
C SER A 135 16.30 -36.37 23.16
N ILE A 136 16.78 -37.62 23.20
CA ILE A 136 16.41 -38.63 22.21
C ILE A 136 14.96 -39.06 22.40
N GLN A 137 14.52 -39.13 23.65
CA GLN A 137 13.14 -39.44 24.02
C GLN A 137 12.37 -38.15 24.34
N GLY A 138 11.28 -37.92 23.62
CA GLY A 138 10.46 -36.74 23.81
C GLY A 138 11.00 -35.50 23.06
N LYS A 139 10.48 -34.29 23.42
CA LYS A 139 10.86 -33.00 22.86
C LYS A 139 11.40 -32.08 23.96
N HIS A 140 12.47 -32.52 24.65
CA HIS A 140 13.10 -31.72 25.69
C HIS A 140 14.38 -31.08 25.14
N PHE A 141 14.57 -29.82 25.51
CA PHE A 141 15.71 -29.02 25.08
C PHE A 141 16.38 -28.41 26.30
N THR A 142 17.71 -28.32 26.26
CA THR A 142 18.51 -27.55 27.21
C THR A 142 19.74 -27.02 26.50
N GLN A 143 20.42 -26.05 27.06
CA GLN A 143 21.57 -25.43 26.42
C GLN A 143 22.67 -25.12 27.44
N ASP A 144 23.91 -25.47 27.09
CA ASP A 144 25.11 -25.03 27.78
C ASP A 144 25.71 -23.85 26.98
N GLY A 145 26.03 -22.75 27.63
CA GLY A 145 26.56 -21.55 26.96
C GLY A 145 25.49 -20.71 26.29
N ALA A 146 25.93 -19.76 25.45
CA ALA A 146 25.02 -18.88 24.70
C ALA A 146 25.36 -18.93 23.21
N ALA A 147 24.49 -19.56 22.42
CA ALA A 147 24.63 -19.61 20.98
C ALA A 147 24.33 -18.22 20.38
N ARG A 148 25.35 -17.59 19.80
CA ARG A 148 25.27 -16.22 19.21
C ARG A 148 25.50 -16.22 17.72
N THR A 149 25.86 -17.37 17.14
CA THR A 149 26.14 -17.57 15.72
C THR A 149 25.10 -18.48 15.11
N LEU A 150 24.97 -18.44 13.80
CA LEU A 150 24.19 -19.43 13.05
C LEU A 150 24.90 -20.77 13.08
N TRP A 151 24.18 -21.86 13.34
CA TRP A 151 24.74 -23.20 13.22
C TRP A 151 24.95 -23.58 11.76
N GLY A 152 26.09 -24.10 11.41
CA GLY A 152 26.47 -24.41 10.04
C GLY A 152 27.09 -23.24 9.27
N ILE A 153 27.22 -22.05 9.83
CA ILE A 153 27.78 -20.88 9.14
C ILE A 153 29.22 -21.10 8.65
N ASP A 154 29.99 -21.92 9.35
CA ASP A 154 31.36 -22.26 9.00
C ASP A 154 31.44 -23.18 7.77
N GLN A 155 30.33 -23.87 7.43
CA GLN A 155 30.20 -24.69 6.24
C GLN A 155 29.73 -23.90 5.00
N VAL A 156 29.28 -22.66 5.19
CA VAL A 156 28.87 -21.77 4.11
C VAL A 156 30.11 -21.25 3.38
N LYS A 157 30.16 -21.50 2.06
CA LYS A 157 31.26 -21.03 1.20
C LYS A 157 31.30 -19.50 1.14
N ASP A 158 32.51 -18.93 1.01
CA ASP A 158 32.69 -17.48 0.95
C ASP A 158 32.15 -16.84 -0.34
N ASP A 159 31.94 -17.65 -1.38
CA ASP A 159 31.37 -17.30 -2.68
C ASP A 159 29.96 -17.89 -2.89
N ALA A 160 29.31 -18.31 -1.81
CA ALA A 160 27.96 -18.87 -1.87
C ALA A 160 26.98 -17.89 -2.52
N LYS A 161 26.30 -18.33 -3.57
CA LYS A 161 25.26 -17.55 -4.24
C LYS A 161 23.93 -17.64 -3.50
N ASP A 162 23.64 -18.82 -2.96
CA ASP A 162 22.44 -19.09 -2.18
C ASP A 162 22.85 -19.48 -0.77
N ILE A 163 22.16 -18.92 0.24
CA ILE A 163 22.25 -19.34 1.63
C ILE A 163 20.85 -19.66 2.11
N ILE A 164 20.68 -20.86 2.68
CA ILE A 164 19.39 -21.36 3.13
C ILE A 164 19.29 -21.24 4.65
N PHE A 165 18.24 -20.58 5.15
CA PHE A 165 17.94 -20.50 6.57
C PHE A 165 16.86 -21.50 6.92
N VAL A 166 17.11 -22.30 7.94
CA VAL A 166 16.14 -23.22 8.56
C VAL A 166 15.99 -22.91 10.05
N GLU A 167 14.90 -23.38 10.66
CA GLU A 167 14.68 -23.12 12.09
C GLU A 167 15.47 -24.06 12.98
N GLY A 168 15.49 -25.33 12.67
CA GLY A 168 16.10 -26.38 13.50
C GLY A 168 17.39 -26.96 12.94
N GLU A 169 18.25 -27.46 13.83
CA GLU A 169 19.49 -28.14 13.42
C GLU A 169 19.20 -29.45 12.67
N SER A 170 18.08 -30.11 12.99
CA SER A 170 17.63 -31.31 12.26
C SER A 170 17.27 -31.01 10.80
N ASP A 171 16.71 -29.83 10.53
CA ASP A 171 16.32 -29.40 9.19
C ASP A 171 17.55 -29.09 8.35
N LEU A 172 18.57 -28.47 8.97
CA LEU A 172 19.86 -28.29 8.34
C LEU A 172 20.48 -29.64 7.95
N LEU A 173 20.50 -30.61 8.89
CA LEU A 173 21.04 -31.94 8.61
C LEU A 173 20.23 -32.69 7.54
N ALA A 174 18.91 -32.48 7.48
CA ALA A 174 18.06 -33.04 6.45
C ALA A 174 18.43 -32.45 5.06
N CYS A 175 18.63 -31.14 4.98
CA CYS A 175 19.12 -30.49 3.77
C CYS A 175 20.50 -31.00 3.36
N ALA A 176 21.44 -31.11 4.29
CA ALA A 176 22.78 -31.64 4.05
C ALA A 176 22.73 -33.09 3.55
N SER A 177 21.87 -33.93 4.14
CA SER A 177 21.63 -35.33 3.69
C SER A 177 21.07 -35.38 2.26
N ALA A 178 20.33 -34.37 1.83
CA ALA A 178 19.87 -34.22 0.46
C ALA A 178 20.94 -33.64 -0.50
N GLY A 179 22.16 -33.38 0.00
CA GLY A 179 23.25 -32.78 -0.78
C GLY A 179 23.13 -31.26 -0.98
N ILE A 180 22.23 -30.60 -0.26
CA ILE A 180 22.04 -29.16 -0.28
C ILE A 180 23.12 -28.51 0.57
N GLN A 181 23.85 -27.55 0.00
CA GLN A 181 24.96 -26.84 0.64
C GLN A 181 24.54 -25.45 1.11
N ASN A 182 25.41 -24.81 1.92
CA ASN A 182 25.22 -23.45 2.42
C ASN A 182 23.91 -23.27 3.23
N VAL A 183 23.60 -24.25 4.06
CA VAL A 183 22.43 -24.22 4.96
C VAL A 183 22.87 -23.77 6.34
N VAL A 184 22.08 -22.91 6.98
CA VAL A 184 22.30 -22.42 8.34
C VAL A 184 21.03 -22.56 9.17
N SER A 185 21.19 -22.90 10.45
CA SER A 185 20.08 -22.95 11.41
C SER A 185 20.19 -21.80 12.41
N VAL A 186 19.04 -21.23 12.79
CA VAL A 186 19.02 -20.14 13.79
C VAL A 186 19.30 -20.67 15.20
N PRO A 187 20.08 -19.94 16.02
CA PRO A 187 20.45 -20.41 17.36
C PRO A 187 19.30 -20.37 18.35
N ASN A 188 18.36 -19.47 18.17
CA ASN A 188 17.21 -19.28 19.06
C ASN A 188 15.94 -19.70 18.33
N GLY A 189 14.97 -20.26 19.05
CA GLY A 189 13.67 -20.58 18.45
C GLY A 189 12.95 -19.38 17.85
N ALA A 190 11.97 -19.64 17.00
CA ALA A 190 11.18 -18.63 16.33
C ALA A 190 10.46 -17.67 17.32
N PRO A 191 10.26 -16.40 16.95
CA PRO A 191 9.42 -15.50 17.71
C PRO A 191 7.95 -15.84 17.51
N GLN A 192 7.13 -15.66 18.52
CA GLN A 192 5.69 -15.93 18.39
C GLN A 192 4.97 -14.89 17.52
N LYS A 193 5.52 -13.68 17.37
CA LYS A 193 4.96 -12.58 16.57
C LYS A 193 6.06 -11.72 15.99
N VAL A 194 5.77 -11.11 14.86
CA VAL A 194 6.62 -10.08 14.24
C VAL A 194 6.62 -8.83 15.10
N SER A 195 7.79 -8.24 15.30
CA SER A 195 7.94 -7.02 16.08
C SER A 195 7.52 -5.78 15.29
N ASN A 196 6.75 -4.89 15.90
CA ASN A 196 6.41 -3.59 15.31
C ASN A 196 7.53 -2.53 15.47
N ARG A 197 8.63 -2.86 16.17
CA ARG A 197 9.74 -1.94 16.39
C ARG A 197 10.60 -1.84 15.13
N LYS A 198 11.13 -0.63 14.88
CA LYS A 198 12.15 -0.45 13.84
C LYS A 198 13.39 -1.29 14.18
N VAL A 199 13.95 -1.97 13.19
CA VAL A 199 15.17 -2.77 13.37
C VAL A 199 16.34 -1.82 13.61
N ASN A 200 17.01 -2.00 14.77
CA ASN A 200 18.26 -1.31 15.11
C ASN A 200 19.36 -2.36 15.35
N PRO A 201 20.36 -2.48 14.47
CA PRO A 201 21.39 -3.50 14.57
C PRO A 201 22.15 -3.53 15.91
N GLU A 202 22.32 -2.37 16.54
CA GLU A 202 23.09 -2.24 17.80
C GLU A 202 22.33 -2.77 19.03
N GLU A 203 21.00 -2.78 18.96
CA GLU A 203 20.11 -3.19 20.05
C GLU A 203 19.45 -4.55 19.81
N ASP A 204 19.71 -5.16 18.65
CA ASP A 204 19.02 -6.36 18.18
C ASP A 204 19.65 -7.66 18.71
N ASN A 205 19.73 -7.77 20.02
CA ASN A 205 20.39 -8.90 20.69
C ASN A 205 19.77 -10.27 20.32
N LYS A 206 18.48 -10.34 20.09
CA LYS A 206 17.78 -11.59 19.75
C LYS A 206 18.21 -12.14 18.39
N PHE A 207 18.52 -11.27 17.44
CA PHE A 207 18.92 -11.60 16.07
C PHE A 207 20.39 -11.23 15.80
N ALA A 208 21.21 -11.09 16.84
CA ALA A 208 22.64 -10.76 16.71
C ALA A 208 23.39 -11.67 15.72
N TYR A 209 22.96 -12.91 15.58
CA TYR A 209 23.52 -13.87 14.63
C TYR A 209 23.39 -13.42 13.15
N VAL A 210 22.35 -12.66 12.79
CA VAL A 210 22.20 -12.10 11.43
C VAL A 210 23.32 -11.07 11.19
N TRP A 211 23.54 -10.21 12.16
CA TRP A 211 24.56 -9.15 12.07
C TRP A 211 25.99 -9.72 12.09
N THR A 212 26.23 -10.78 12.86
CA THR A 212 27.50 -11.50 12.88
C THR A 212 27.79 -12.17 11.53
N ALA A 213 26.77 -12.74 10.87
CA ALA A 213 26.88 -13.40 9.56
C ALA A 213 26.84 -12.42 8.37
N ARG A 214 26.66 -11.13 8.62
CA ARG A 214 26.36 -10.10 7.60
C ARG A 214 27.30 -10.14 6.39
N ALA A 215 28.60 -10.29 6.62
CA ALA A 215 29.60 -10.31 5.54
C ALA A 215 29.37 -11.44 4.51
N LYS A 216 28.87 -12.62 4.95
CA LYS A 216 28.49 -13.73 4.04
C LYS A 216 27.12 -13.47 3.40
N LEU A 217 26.16 -12.98 4.17
CA LEU A 217 24.79 -12.69 3.68
C LEU A 217 24.77 -11.58 2.62
N GLU A 218 25.64 -10.58 2.73
CA GLU A 218 25.74 -9.50 1.73
C GLU A 218 26.29 -9.97 0.39
N LYS A 219 27.17 -10.98 0.38
CA LYS A 219 27.76 -11.56 -0.83
C LYS A 219 26.80 -12.51 -1.56
N ALA A 220 25.86 -13.11 -0.85
CA ALA A 220 24.90 -14.01 -1.46
C ALA A 220 23.90 -13.25 -2.36
N ASP A 221 23.53 -13.88 -3.47
CA ASP A 221 22.53 -13.36 -4.39
C ASP A 221 21.10 -13.64 -3.87
N ARG A 222 20.89 -14.82 -3.26
CA ARG A 222 19.60 -15.25 -2.71
C ARG A 222 19.74 -15.79 -1.29
N ILE A 223 18.80 -15.40 -0.44
CA ILE A 223 18.64 -15.95 0.91
C ILE A 223 17.30 -16.68 0.96
N ILE A 224 17.34 -18.01 1.02
CA ILE A 224 16.14 -18.85 1.03
C ILE A 224 15.72 -19.08 2.48
N LEU A 225 14.53 -18.61 2.83
CA LEU A 225 13.94 -18.72 4.17
C LEU A 225 13.06 -19.97 4.21
N ALA A 226 13.65 -21.11 4.56
CA ALA A 226 12.99 -22.41 4.72
C ALA A 226 12.67 -22.68 6.20
N THR A 227 12.03 -21.72 6.85
CA THR A 227 11.56 -21.81 8.25
C THR A 227 10.33 -22.72 8.36
N ASP A 228 9.97 -23.17 9.56
CA ASP A 228 8.79 -24.03 9.78
C ASP A 228 7.52 -23.37 9.24
N PHE A 229 6.62 -24.17 8.66
CA PHE A 229 5.34 -23.71 8.14
C PHE A 229 4.27 -23.70 9.25
N ASP A 230 4.56 -22.91 10.29
CA ASP A 230 3.63 -22.60 11.37
C ASP A 230 3.70 -21.09 11.72
N GLU A 231 2.84 -20.62 12.61
CA GLU A 231 2.75 -19.19 12.94
C GLU A 231 4.08 -18.62 13.42
N ALA A 232 4.86 -19.38 14.19
CA ALA A 232 6.15 -18.95 14.71
C ALA A 232 7.21 -18.92 13.62
N GLY A 233 7.28 -19.94 12.78
CA GLY A 233 8.23 -20.03 11.66
C GLY A 233 7.96 -18.95 10.60
N LEU A 234 6.70 -18.63 10.30
CA LEU A 234 6.33 -17.51 9.44
C LEU A 234 6.76 -16.17 10.05
N ALA A 235 6.59 -15.99 11.37
CA ALA A 235 7.07 -14.80 12.06
C ALA A 235 8.61 -14.70 12.03
N LEU A 236 9.32 -15.82 12.12
CA LEU A 236 10.79 -15.86 11.97
C LEU A 236 11.21 -15.46 10.56
N SER A 237 10.56 -16.01 9.54
CA SER A 237 10.81 -15.66 8.13
C SER A 237 10.70 -14.16 7.90
N GLU A 238 9.63 -13.55 8.40
CA GLU A 238 9.40 -12.11 8.31
C GLU A 238 10.47 -11.29 9.05
N GLU A 239 10.83 -11.69 10.26
CA GLU A 239 11.86 -11.01 11.06
C GLU A 239 13.26 -11.12 10.41
N LEU A 240 13.57 -12.24 9.75
CA LEU A 240 14.79 -12.41 8.97
C LEU A 240 14.77 -11.52 7.72
N ALA A 241 13.67 -11.52 6.97
CA ALA A 241 13.52 -10.71 5.76
C ALA A 241 13.67 -9.20 6.03
N ARG A 242 13.16 -8.72 7.17
CA ARG A 242 13.30 -7.32 7.60
C ARG A 242 14.75 -6.91 7.90
N ARG A 243 15.60 -7.84 8.34
CA ARG A 243 17.01 -7.59 8.69
C ARG A 243 17.97 -7.79 7.54
N ILE A 244 17.71 -8.81 6.73
CA ILE A 244 18.55 -9.17 5.59
C ILE A 244 18.23 -8.26 4.39
N GLY A 245 16.97 -7.86 4.26
CA GLY A 245 16.42 -7.13 3.12
C GLY A 245 15.56 -8.04 2.24
N ARG A 246 14.25 -7.75 2.15
CA ARG A 246 13.25 -8.56 1.43
C ARG A 246 13.64 -8.85 -0.02
N ALA A 247 14.30 -7.90 -0.69
CA ALA A 247 14.71 -8.03 -2.09
C ALA A 247 15.67 -9.20 -2.34
N LYS A 248 16.39 -9.67 -1.30
CA LYS A 248 17.28 -10.84 -1.35
C LYS A 248 16.64 -12.12 -0.82
N CYS A 249 15.43 -12.04 -0.26
CA CYS A 249 14.79 -13.16 0.42
C CYS A 249 13.86 -13.92 -0.50
N TRP A 250 13.91 -15.24 -0.39
CA TRP A 250 13.09 -16.20 -1.10
C TRP A 250 12.44 -17.14 -0.10
N THR A 251 11.30 -17.72 -0.42
CA THR A 251 10.58 -18.66 0.43
C THR A 251 10.23 -19.92 -0.35
N ILE A 252 9.85 -20.97 0.38
CA ILE A 252 9.43 -22.25 -0.20
C ILE A 252 8.01 -22.57 0.21
N ASP A 253 7.29 -23.30 -0.63
CA ASP A 253 5.94 -23.78 -0.34
C ASP A 253 6.01 -25.25 0.06
N TYR A 254 5.85 -25.55 1.33
CA TYR A 254 5.87 -26.93 1.82
C TYR A 254 4.68 -27.73 1.27
N PRO A 255 4.90 -29.02 0.88
CA PRO A 255 3.80 -29.88 0.48
C PRO A 255 2.88 -30.18 1.64
N GLU A 256 1.64 -30.55 1.32
CA GLU A 256 0.62 -30.89 2.33
C GLU A 256 1.13 -31.96 3.31
N GLY A 257 0.96 -31.72 4.60
CA GLY A 257 1.40 -32.63 5.67
C GLY A 257 2.85 -32.47 6.11
N CYS A 258 3.64 -31.59 5.46
CA CYS A 258 5.00 -31.26 5.87
C CYS A 258 5.08 -29.82 6.39
N LYS A 259 5.78 -29.62 7.49
CA LYS A 259 5.95 -28.29 8.07
C LYS A 259 7.40 -27.80 8.10
N ASP A 260 8.35 -28.68 7.93
CA ASP A 260 9.77 -28.41 7.97
C ASP A 260 10.54 -29.25 6.94
N CYS A 261 11.82 -28.96 6.73
CA CYS A 261 12.66 -29.66 5.76
C CYS A 261 12.88 -31.14 6.13
N ASN A 262 12.88 -31.47 7.43
CA ASN A 262 13.02 -32.85 7.88
C ASN A 262 11.76 -33.66 7.59
N ASP A 263 10.57 -33.08 7.73
CA ASP A 263 9.32 -33.75 7.33
C ASP A 263 9.32 -34.03 5.83
N VAL A 264 9.76 -33.07 4.99
CA VAL A 264 9.88 -33.28 3.53
C VAL A 264 10.85 -34.40 3.22
N LEU A 265 12.03 -34.45 3.86
CA LEU A 265 12.98 -35.53 3.67
C LEU A 265 12.35 -36.90 4.02
N LYS A 266 11.63 -36.98 5.13
CA LYS A 266 10.98 -38.24 5.62
C LYS A 266 9.88 -38.73 4.71
N HIS A 267 9.04 -37.82 4.20
CA HIS A 267 7.83 -38.18 3.45
C HIS A 267 8.05 -38.25 1.94
N HIS A 268 8.97 -37.43 1.41
CA HIS A 268 9.16 -37.25 -0.03
C HIS A 268 10.59 -37.59 -0.52
N GLY A 269 11.56 -37.73 0.41
CA GLY A 269 12.95 -38.08 0.09
C GLY A 269 13.80 -36.88 -0.38
N THR A 270 15.08 -37.22 -0.67
CA THR A 270 16.13 -36.23 -0.94
C THR A 270 15.93 -35.46 -2.24
N GLU A 271 15.45 -36.11 -3.28
CA GLU A 271 15.24 -35.52 -4.62
C GLU A 271 14.13 -34.42 -4.55
N TYR A 272 13.04 -34.71 -3.84
CA TYR A 272 11.96 -33.75 -3.67
C TYR A 272 12.40 -32.55 -2.86
N LEU A 273 13.10 -32.76 -1.74
CA LEU A 273 13.62 -31.67 -0.90
C LEU A 273 14.55 -30.76 -1.72
N ARG A 274 15.41 -31.32 -2.59
CA ARG A 274 16.28 -30.53 -3.46
C ARG A 274 15.47 -29.67 -4.43
N LYS A 275 14.49 -30.24 -5.13
CA LYS A 275 13.62 -29.51 -6.04
C LYS A 275 12.81 -28.42 -5.34
N LEU A 276 12.39 -28.67 -4.11
CA LEU A 276 11.66 -27.68 -3.30
C LEU A 276 12.53 -26.44 -3.03
N ILE A 277 13.79 -26.64 -2.63
CA ILE A 277 14.72 -25.52 -2.38
C ILE A 277 15.10 -24.81 -3.70
N GLU A 278 15.35 -25.54 -4.77
CA GLU A 278 15.65 -24.97 -6.10
C GLU A 278 14.48 -24.14 -6.65
N GLY A 279 13.25 -24.59 -6.38
CA GLY A 279 12.00 -23.93 -6.77
C GLY A 279 11.55 -22.80 -5.83
N ALA A 280 12.41 -22.32 -4.93
CA ALA A 280 12.07 -21.20 -4.05
C ALA A 280 11.56 -19.98 -4.82
N LYS A 281 10.60 -19.26 -4.25
CA LYS A 281 9.97 -18.07 -4.82
C LYS A 281 10.42 -16.81 -4.10
N PRO A 282 10.55 -15.67 -4.77
CA PRO A 282 10.92 -14.42 -4.09
C PRO A 282 9.85 -14.05 -3.05
N VAL A 283 10.29 -13.56 -1.90
CA VAL A 283 9.38 -12.99 -0.90
C VAL A 283 8.71 -11.75 -1.49
N PRO A 284 7.36 -11.64 -1.45
CA PRO A 284 6.66 -10.48 -1.99
C PRO A 284 7.20 -9.18 -1.43
N LEU A 285 7.49 -8.22 -2.31
CA LEU A 285 7.87 -6.87 -1.93
C LEU A 285 6.59 -6.04 -1.80
N GLU A 286 6.44 -5.34 -0.68
CA GLU A 286 5.29 -4.45 -0.50
C GLU A 286 5.24 -3.40 -1.61
N GLY A 287 4.10 -3.34 -2.31
CA GLY A 287 3.89 -2.43 -3.42
C GLY A 287 4.54 -2.84 -4.76
N VAL A 288 5.15 -4.04 -4.84
CA VAL A 288 5.70 -4.59 -6.08
C VAL A 288 5.03 -5.93 -6.38
N TYR A 289 4.28 -5.98 -7.47
CA TYR A 289 3.49 -7.13 -7.87
C TYR A 289 3.88 -7.58 -9.27
N SER A 290 3.94 -8.89 -9.49
CA SER A 290 4.12 -9.51 -10.80
C SER A 290 2.78 -9.71 -11.51
N ALA A 291 2.78 -10.06 -12.78
CA ALA A 291 1.54 -10.43 -13.48
C ALA A 291 0.86 -11.66 -12.87
N ASP A 292 1.63 -12.57 -12.28
CA ASP A 292 1.10 -13.78 -11.64
C ASP A 292 0.24 -13.47 -10.40
N ASP A 293 0.56 -12.38 -9.68
CA ASP A 293 -0.21 -11.93 -8.52
C ASP A 293 -1.64 -11.50 -8.90
N TYR A 294 -1.88 -11.15 -10.17
CA TYR A 294 -3.18 -10.73 -10.72
C TYR A 294 -3.87 -11.81 -11.57
N THR A 295 -3.38 -13.04 -11.58
CA THR A 295 -3.90 -14.11 -12.46
C THR A 295 -5.41 -14.30 -12.31
N ASN A 296 -5.92 -14.34 -11.08
CA ASN A 296 -7.35 -14.49 -10.82
C ASN A 296 -8.17 -13.30 -11.34
N ASP A 297 -7.67 -12.08 -11.16
CA ASP A 297 -8.32 -10.86 -11.63
C ASP A 297 -8.32 -10.81 -13.16
N ILE A 298 -7.21 -11.21 -13.79
CA ILE A 298 -7.08 -11.30 -15.25
C ILE A 298 -8.01 -12.37 -15.83
N GLU A 299 -8.10 -13.53 -15.21
CA GLU A 299 -9.02 -14.60 -15.58
C GLU A 299 -10.49 -14.16 -15.48
N HIS A 300 -10.82 -13.41 -14.42
CA HIS A 300 -12.15 -12.85 -14.25
C HIS A 300 -12.46 -11.83 -15.35
N LEU A 301 -11.53 -10.88 -15.59
CA LEU A 301 -11.65 -9.92 -16.67
C LEU A 301 -11.78 -10.58 -18.06
N TYR A 302 -11.07 -11.67 -18.29
CA TYR A 302 -11.14 -12.39 -19.56
C TYR A 302 -12.49 -13.10 -19.76
N LYS A 303 -13.07 -13.67 -18.70
CA LYS A 303 -14.35 -14.40 -18.75
C LYS A 303 -15.56 -13.46 -18.78
N GLU A 304 -15.56 -12.45 -17.93
CA GLU A 304 -16.72 -11.56 -17.73
C GLU A 304 -16.64 -10.29 -18.60
N GLY A 305 -15.47 -10.01 -19.17
CA GLY A 305 -15.20 -8.75 -19.85
C GLY A 305 -15.06 -7.57 -18.88
N ILE A 306 -14.88 -6.38 -19.44
CA ILE A 306 -14.90 -5.15 -18.64
C ILE A 306 -16.36 -4.78 -18.41
N VAL A 307 -16.82 -4.93 -17.18
CA VAL A 307 -18.16 -4.48 -16.78
C VAL A 307 -18.19 -2.95 -16.91
N GLY A 308 -19.12 -2.42 -17.68
CA GLY A 308 -19.38 -0.98 -17.75
C GLY A 308 -19.72 -0.43 -16.36
N GLY A 309 -19.56 0.88 -16.17
CA GLY A 309 -19.96 1.53 -14.92
C GLY A 309 -21.47 1.41 -14.66
N ALA A 310 -21.88 1.75 -13.44
CA ALA A 310 -23.29 1.83 -13.09
C ALA A 310 -24.03 2.87 -13.95
N SER A 311 -25.24 2.56 -14.37
CA SER A 311 -26.08 3.46 -15.17
C SER A 311 -26.44 4.71 -14.37
N THR A 312 -26.34 5.87 -15.00
CA THR A 312 -26.78 7.16 -14.43
C THR A 312 -28.29 7.25 -14.30
N GLY A 313 -29.03 6.34 -14.97
CA GLY A 313 -30.47 6.36 -15.02
C GLY A 313 -31.07 7.32 -16.06
N LEU A 314 -30.22 7.95 -16.87
CA LEU A 314 -30.56 8.81 -18.01
C LEU A 314 -29.83 8.22 -19.24
N ALA A 315 -30.62 7.74 -20.21
CA ALA A 315 -30.07 7.00 -21.35
C ALA A 315 -29.08 7.83 -22.19
N SER A 316 -29.39 9.12 -22.38
CA SER A 316 -28.51 10.03 -23.12
C SER A 316 -27.18 10.28 -22.37
N VAL A 317 -27.20 10.35 -21.02
CA VAL A 317 -25.99 10.48 -20.19
C VAL A 317 -25.16 9.19 -20.24
N ASP A 318 -25.82 8.02 -20.17
CA ASP A 318 -25.14 6.72 -20.27
C ASP A 318 -24.46 6.53 -21.65
N GLY A 319 -24.96 7.19 -22.69
CA GLY A 319 -24.28 7.28 -23.98
C GLY A 319 -22.98 8.10 -23.96
N LEU A 320 -22.85 9.01 -23.01
CA LEU A 320 -21.61 9.77 -22.78
C LEU A 320 -20.70 9.08 -21.75
N PHE A 321 -21.24 8.74 -20.59
CA PHE A 321 -20.48 8.10 -19.51
C PHE A 321 -21.39 7.33 -18.56
N THR A 322 -20.80 6.32 -17.95
CA THR A 322 -21.34 5.58 -16.80
C THR A 322 -20.51 5.85 -15.56
N VAL A 323 -20.98 5.45 -14.39
CA VAL A 323 -20.32 5.75 -13.11
C VAL A 323 -19.54 4.55 -12.61
N VAL A 324 -18.23 4.70 -12.43
CA VAL A 324 -17.33 3.65 -11.94
C VAL A 324 -16.76 4.03 -10.59
N GLN A 325 -16.77 3.11 -9.62
CA GLN A 325 -16.11 3.28 -8.33
C GLN A 325 -14.60 3.46 -8.51
N GLY A 326 -13.93 4.07 -7.53
CA GLY A 326 -12.48 4.34 -7.59
C GLY A 326 -12.07 5.49 -8.51
N GLN A 327 -13.02 6.25 -9.07
CA GLN A 327 -12.76 7.36 -9.98
C GLN A 327 -13.11 8.73 -9.39
N LEU A 328 -12.39 9.75 -9.89
CA LEU A 328 -12.63 11.15 -9.57
C LEU A 328 -13.31 11.85 -10.76
N SER A 329 -14.54 12.30 -10.57
CA SER A 329 -15.28 13.18 -11.48
C SER A 329 -15.14 14.63 -11.06
N ILE A 330 -14.65 15.49 -11.96
CA ILE A 330 -14.66 16.94 -11.78
C ILE A 330 -15.87 17.51 -12.49
N VAL A 331 -16.73 18.18 -11.72
CA VAL A 331 -17.96 18.80 -12.21
C VAL A 331 -17.83 20.32 -12.14
N THR A 332 -17.99 20.99 -13.27
CA THR A 332 -17.92 22.44 -13.35
C THR A 332 -19.12 23.06 -14.07
N GLY A 333 -19.20 24.37 -14.12
CA GLY A 333 -20.26 25.14 -14.72
C GLY A 333 -20.41 26.49 -14.01
N ILE A 334 -20.98 27.49 -14.67
CA ILE A 334 -21.21 28.80 -14.07
C ILE A 334 -22.15 28.70 -12.84
N PRO A 335 -22.08 29.63 -11.89
CA PRO A 335 -23.06 29.67 -10.81
C PRO A 335 -24.50 29.69 -11.34
N GLY A 336 -25.36 28.88 -10.72
CA GLY A 336 -26.77 28.75 -11.14
C GLY A 336 -27.02 27.85 -12.37
N SER A 337 -26.00 27.17 -12.93
CA SER A 337 -26.19 26.26 -14.09
C SER A 337 -26.80 24.89 -13.73
N GLY A 338 -27.07 24.59 -12.47
CA GLY A 338 -27.71 23.33 -12.07
C GLY A 338 -26.73 22.20 -11.73
N LYS A 339 -25.45 22.47 -11.48
CA LYS A 339 -24.45 21.43 -11.14
C LYS A 339 -24.88 20.50 -10.00
N SER A 340 -25.22 21.09 -8.85
CA SER A 340 -25.64 20.33 -7.67
C SER A 340 -26.94 19.56 -7.95
N GLU A 341 -27.89 20.16 -8.64
CA GLU A 341 -29.15 19.52 -9.02
C GLU A 341 -28.93 18.30 -9.93
N PHE A 342 -27.98 18.40 -10.89
CA PHE A 342 -27.63 17.29 -11.76
C PHE A 342 -26.97 16.14 -10.99
N ILE A 343 -26.01 16.44 -10.09
CA ILE A 343 -25.37 15.42 -9.26
C ILE A 343 -26.37 14.79 -8.29
N ASP A 344 -27.26 15.58 -7.70
CA ASP A 344 -28.34 15.06 -6.85
C ASP A 344 -29.23 14.06 -7.63
N GLN A 345 -29.55 14.34 -8.91
CA GLN A 345 -30.28 13.42 -9.75
C GLN A 345 -29.52 12.11 -9.98
N LEU A 346 -28.22 12.20 -10.29
CA LEU A 346 -27.38 10.99 -10.47
C LEU A 346 -27.32 10.17 -9.16
N MET A 347 -27.16 10.82 -8.02
CA MET A 347 -27.16 10.15 -6.72
C MET A 347 -28.48 9.42 -6.44
N VAL A 348 -29.62 10.09 -6.66
CA VAL A 348 -30.95 9.50 -6.46
C VAL A 348 -31.15 8.29 -7.38
N ASN A 349 -30.74 8.39 -8.64
CA ASN A 349 -30.85 7.30 -9.61
C ASN A 349 -29.98 6.09 -9.20
N LEU A 350 -28.71 6.33 -8.85
CA LEU A 350 -27.78 5.27 -8.40
C LEU A 350 -28.24 4.63 -7.07
N ALA A 351 -28.77 5.43 -6.13
CA ALA A 351 -29.32 4.90 -4.89
C ALA A 351 -30.55 4.00 -5.15
N SER A 352 -31.46 4.44 -6.03
CA SER A 352 -32.70 3.73 -6.31
C SER A 352 -32.48 2.44 -7.13
N ARG A 353 -31.51 2.44 -8.05
CA ARG A 353 -31.28 1.33 -9.00
C ARG A 353 -30.24 0.35 -8.51
N GLU A 354 -29.14 0.87 -7.94
CA GLU A 354 -27.94 0.09 -7.57
C GLU A 354 -27.75 -0.02 -6.06
N GLY A 355 -28.65 0.58 -5.27
CA GLY A 355 -28.54 0.59 -3.82
C GLY A 355 -27.30 1.33 -3.28
N TRP A 356 -26.77 2.27 -4.04
CA TRP A 356 -25.60 3.05 -3.59
C TRP A 356 -25.95 3.90 -2.38
N LYS A 357 -24.95 4.07 -1.52
CA LYS A 357 -24.99 5.02 -0.42
C LYS A 357 -23.98 6.13 -0.64
N PHE A 358 -24.34 7.32 -0.22
CA PHE A 358 -23.59 8.52 -0.47
C PHE A 358 -23.20 9.24 0.80
N ALA A 359 -21.98 9.80 0.83
CA ALA A 359 -21.55 10.79 1.79
C ALA A 359 -21.49 12.16 1.07
N ILE A 360 -22.11 13.19 1.66
CA ILE A 360 -22.24 14.50 1.04
C ILE A 360 -21.59 15.54 1.95
N ALA A 361 -20.57 16.22 1.46
CA ALA A 361 -19.99 17.42 2.05
C ALA A 361 -20.46 18.63 1.24
N SER A 362 -21.66 19.15 1.56
CA SER A 362 -22.24 20.34 0.93
C SER A 362 -22.05 21.55 1.82
N PHE A 363 -21.53 22.63 1.24
CA PHE A 363 -21.28 23.88 1.92
C PHE A 363 -22.27 24.99 1.53
N GLU A 364 -23.00 24.81 0.42
CA GLU A 364 -23.99 25.78 -0.06
C GLU A 364 -25.41 25.39 0.35
N ASN A 365 -25.71 24.10 0.44
CA ASN A 365 -27.06 23.64 0.79
C ASN A 365 -27.11 23.18 2.24
N PRO A 366 -27.87 23.87 3.14
CA PRO A 366 -28.14 23.33 4.46
C PRO A 366 -28.82 21.96 4.38
N PRO A 367 -28.44 20.98 5.22
CA PRO A 367 -28.94 19.61 5.13
C PRO A 367 -30.47 19.47 5.08
N PRO A 368 -31.28 20.23 5.84
CA PRO A 368 -32.74 20.11 5.72
C PRO A 368 -33.28 20.45 4.33
N LEU A 369 -32.69 21.47 3.67
CA LEU A 369 -33.07 21.85 2.31
C LEU A 369 -32.58 20.82 1.29
N HIS A 370 -31.40 20.30 1.48
CA HIS A 370 -30.84 19.28 0.61
C HIS A 370 -31.66 17.97 0.70
N ILE A 371 -32.06 17.56 1.91
CA ILE A 371 -32.97 16.43 2.15
C ILE A 371 -34.30 16.63 1.42
N ALA A 372 -34.87 17.83 1.46
CA ALA A 372 -36.11 18.14 0.74
C ALA A 372 -35.93 17.98 -0.77
N LYS A 373 -34.84 18.49 -1.37
CA LYS A 373 -34.52 18.34 -2.80
C LYS A 373 -34.32 16.88 -3.21
N LEU A 374 -33.60 16.09 -2.42
CA LEU A 374 -33.43 14.64 -2.69
C LEU A 374 -34.79 13.92 -2.63
N SER A 375 -35.65 14.30 -1.68
CA SER A 375 -37.00 13.75 -1.56
C SER A 375 -37.89 14.11 -2.76
N GLU A 376 -37.80 15.35 -3.27
CA GLU A 376 -38.50 15.78 -4.50
C GLU A 376 -38.10 14.93 -5.70
N LYS A 377 -36.79 14.71 -5.87
CA LYS A 377 -36.24 13.87 -6.94
C LYS A 377 -36.67 12.40 -6.79
N TYR A 378 -36.71 11.87 -5.58
CA TYR A 378 -37.14 10.49 -5.33
C TYR A 378 -38.63 10.30 -5.61
N VAL A 379 -39.51 11.15 -5.02
CA VAL A 379 -40.98 11.03 -5.17
C VAL A 379 -41.45 11.51 -6.53
N GLY A 380 -40.80 12.53 -7.12
CA GLY A 380 -41.27 13.21 -8.32
C GLY A 380 -42.44 14.17 -8.09
N LYS A 381 -42.51 14.71 -6.87
CA LYS A 381 -43.45 15.77 -6.47
C LYS A 381 -42.72 16.81 -5.62
N PRO A 382 -43.13 18.09 -5.69
CA PRO A 382 -42.56 19.13 -4.85
C PRO A 382 -42.69 18.82 -3.35
N PHE A 383 -41.69 19.17 -2.57
CA PHE A 383 -41.74 19.10 -1.11
C PHE A 383 -42.54 20.26 -0.52
N PHE A 384 -42.37 21.45 -1.10
CA PHE A 384 -43.00 22.66 -0.67
C PHE A 384 -44.32 22.93 -1.37
N GLN A 385 -45.22 23.66 -0.72
CA GLN A 385 -46.50 24.06 -1.33
C GLN A 385 -46.21 25.07 -2.45
N GLY A 386 -46.81 24.85 -3.61
CA GLY A 386 -46.65 25.68 -4.80
C GLY A 386 -47.86 25.61 -5.74
N LYS A 387 -47.59 25.81 -7.04
CA LYS A 387 -48.65 25.76 -8.10
C LYS A 387 -49.07 24.33 -8.46
N THR A 388 -48.22 23.36 -8.19
CA THR A 388 -48.48 21.95 -8.42
C THR A 388 -48.69 21.23 -7.09
N ASP A 389 -49.39 20.08 -7.12
CA ASP A 389 -49.63 19.28 -5.93
C ASP A 389 -48.30 18.78 -5.34
N ARG A 390 -48.08 19.08 -4.07
CA ARG A 390 -46.92 18.59 -3.34
C ARG A 390 -47.09 17.14 -2.92
N MET A 391 -45.99 16.50 -2.52
CA MET A 391 -46.02 15.17 -1.91
C MET A 391 -46.92 15.11 -0.66
N SER A 392 -47.62 14.02 -0.48
CA SER A 392 -48.45 13.76 0.71
C SER A 392 -47.60 13.57 1.98
N GLY A 393 -48.24 13.54 3.14
CA GLY A 393 -47.56 13.26 4.40
C GLY A 393 -46.95 11.86 4.45
N GLU A 394 -47.58 10.90 3.81
CA GLU A 394 -47.11 9.51 3.68
C GLU A 394 -45.91 9.43 2.75
N GLU A 395 -46.03 9.99 1.54
CA GLU A 395 -44.91 10.07 0.57
C GLU A 395 -43.69 10.78 1.15
N LYS A 396 -43.89 11.88 1.92
CA LYS A 396 -42.82 12.55 2.62
C LYS A 396 -42.14 11.64 3.64
N SER A 397 -42.91 10.90 4.44
CA SER A 397 -42.35 10.03 5.48
C SER A 397 -41.57 8.88 4.87
N GLU A 398 -42.04 8.30 3.78
CA GLU A 398 -41.33 7.28 3.02
C GLU A 398 -40.04 7.84 2.40
N ALA A 399 -40.10 9.00 1.76
CA ALA A 399 -38.92 9.66 1.20
C ALA A 399 -37.85 9.96 2.24
N LEU A 400 -38.23 10.48 3.42
CA LEU A 400 -37.29 10.76 4.50
C LEU A 400 -36.61 9.49 5.03
N LYS A 401 -37.36 8.38 5.14
CA LYS A 401 -36.80 7.07 5.49
C LYS A 401 -35.80 6.62 4.44
N TRP A 402 -36.17 6.66 3.17
CA TRP A 402 -35.30 6.28 2.06
C TRP A 402 -34.03 7.15 2.00
N VAL A 403 -34.15 8.47 2.16
CA VAL A 403 -32.98 9.39 2.23
C VAL A 403 -32.07 9.01 3.40
N SER A 404 -32.62 8.68 4.57
CA SER A 404 -31.84 8.28 5.74
C SER A 404 -31.06 6.97 5.54
N GLU A 405 -31.56 6.08 4.69
CA GLU A 405 -30.90 4.79 4.37
C GLU A 405 -29.75 4.95 3.36
N HIS A 406 -29.81 5.98 2.48
CA HIS A 406 -28.89 6.12 1.37
C HIS A 406 -27.95 7.31 1.46
N PHE A 407 -28.25 8.34 2.26
CA PHE A 407 -27.50 9.60 2.27
C PHE A 407 -27.01 9.98 3.67
N LEU A 408 -25.75 10.36 3.75
CA LEU A 408 -25.06 10.82 4.96
C LEU A 408 -24.51 12.22 4.72
N PHE A 409 -24.79 13.15 5.60
CA PHE A 409 -24.33 14.52 5.50
C PHE A 409 -23.10 14.73 6.39
N LEU A 410 -21.97 15.09 5.77
CA LEU A 410 -20.71 15.36 6.45
C LEU A 410 -20.66 16.81 6.87
N GLU A 411 -21.21 17.12 8.05
CA GLU A 411 -21.24 18.48 8.60
C GLU A 411 -20.06 18.74 9.52
N GLN A 412 -19.54 19.96 9.48
CA GLN A 412 -18.58 20.48 10.44
C GLN A 412 -19.34 21.31 11.49
N ARG A 413 -19.59 20.71 12.65
CA ARG A 413 -20.22 21.41 13.78
C ARG A 413 -19.11 21.94 14.69
N GLY A 414 -19.07 23.22 14.98
CA GLY A 414 -18.11 23.81 15.93
C GLY A 414 -17.30 24.98 15.41
N GLY A 415 -17.58 25.48 14.19
CA GLY A 415 -16.93 26.70 13.67
C GLY A 415 -15.51 26.48 13.13
N GLU A 416 -15.04 25.27 13.07
CA GLU A 416 -13.76 24.94 12.40
C GLU A 416 -13.94 24.93 10.89
N SER A 417 -12.92 25.40 10.17
CA SER A 417 -12.94 25.35 8.70
C SER A 417 -12.79 23.91 8.20
N ALA A 418 -13.53 23.56 7.17
CA ALA A 418 -13.43 22.24 6.55
C ALA A 418 -12.09 22.09 5.82
N THR A 419 -11.31 21.09 6.19
CA THR A 419 -10.12 20.67 5.46
C THR A 419 -10.41 19.40 4.68
N ILE A 420 -9.66 19.17 3.60
CA ILE A 420 -9.82 17.93 2.82
C ILE A 420 -9.59 16.68 3.68
N ASP A 421 -8.62 16.72 4.60
CA ASP A 421 -8.32 15.61 5.50
C ASP A 421 -9.50 15.30 6.42
N SER A 422 -10.12 16.33 7.02
CA SER A 422 -11.29 16.13 7.89
C SER A 422 -12.51 15.57 7.15
N ILE A 423 -12.67 15.89 5.85
CA ILE A 423 -13.72 15.32 5.00
C ILE A 423 -13.41 13.86 4.69
N LEU A 424 -12.18 13.56 4.27
CA LEU A 424 -11.77 12.20 3.89
C LEU A 424 -11.77 11.25 5.09
N ASP A 425 -11.37 11.70 6.28
CA ASP A 425 -11.43 10.89 7.51
C ASP A 425 -12.87 10.50 7.88
N ARG A 426 -13.83 11.42 7.75
CA ARG A 426 -15.26 11.13 7.97
C ARG A 426 -15.82 10.25 6.87
N ALA A 427 -15.46 10.50 5.62
CA ALA A 427 -15.85 9.67 4.49
C ALA A 427 -15.34 8.23 4.66
N LYS A 428 -14.09 8.05 5.09
CA LYS A 428 -13.52 6.74 5.41
C LYS A 428 -14.36 5.99 6.46
N GLN A 429 -14.76 6.68 7.54
CA GLN A 429 -15.62 6.07 8.55
C GLN A 429 -17.00 5.67 7.97
N ALA A 430 -17.57 6.50 7.10
CA ALA A 430 -18.83 6.21 6.42
C ALA A 430 -18.71 5.02 5.46
N VAL A 431 -17.61 4.90 4.72
CA VAL A 431 -17.32 3.74 3.86
C VAL A 431 -17.23 2.47 4.70
N MET A 432 -16.38 2.48 5.73
CA MET A 432 -16.09 1.28 6.55
C MET A 432 -17.29 0.78 7.35
N ARG A 433 -18.16 1.70 7.83
CA ARG A 433 -19.31 1.32 8.67
C ARG A 433 -20.61 1.11 7.91
N LEU A 434 -20.82 1.86 6.84
CA LEU A 434 -22.12 2.00 6.20
C LEU A 434 -22.10 1.59 4.73
N GLY A 435 -20.93 1.27 4.16
CA GLY A 435 -20.80 0.83 2.77
C GLY A 435 -21.07 1.95 1.77
N VAL A 436 -20.63 3.18 2.07
CA VAL A 436 -20.72 4.32 1.14
C VAL A 436 -19.89 4.03 -0.11
N ARG A 437 -20.48 4.24 -1.30
CA ARG A 437 -19.86 4.07 -2.62
C ARG A 437 -19.62 5.39 -3.35
N GLY A 438 -20.31 6.46 -2.94
CA GLY A 438 -20.18 7.78 -3.56
C GLY A 438 -19.88 8.87 -2.53
N LEU A 439 -18.94 9.76 -2.83
CA LEU A 439 -18.62 10.96 -2.07
C LEU A 439 -18.86 12.19 -2.94
N VAL A 440 -19.65 13.14 -2.45
CA VAL A 440 -19.87 14.42 -3.12
C VAL A 440 -19.26 15.53 -2.28
N ILE A 441 -18.49 16.41 -2.91
CA ILE A 441 -17.92 17.61 -2.32
C ILE A 441 -18.41 18.82 -3.13
N ASP A 442 -19.22 19.69 -2.53
CA ASP A 442 -19.94 20.77 -3.22
C ASP A 442 -19.98 22.08 -2.43
N PRO A 443 -19.29 23.14 -2.90
CA PRO A 443 -18.15 23.14 -3.80
C PRO A 443 -16.80 23.18 -3.04
N TYR A 444 -15.69 22.92 -3.74
CA TYR A 444 -14.35 22.92 -3.17
C TYR A 444 -13.87 24.28 -2.65
N ASN A 445 -14.44 25.36 -3.16
CA ASN A 445 -14.06 26.74 -2.81
C ASN A 445 -14.18 27.07 -1.32
N TYR A 446 -14.94 26.28 -0.57
CA TYR A 446 -15.10 26.41 0.88
C TYR A 446 -14.10 25.57 1.69
N ILE A 447 -13.27 24.78 1.01
CA ILE A 447 -12.26 23.94 1.67
C ILE A 447 -11.02 24.79 1.95
N GLN A 448 -10.64 24.87 3.22
CA GLN A 448 -9.41 25.55 3.61
C GLN A 448 -8.20 24.76 3.14
N GLN A 449 -7.32 25.42 2.39
CA GLN A 449 -6.02 24.86 2.04
C GLN A 449 -5.12 24.88 3.29
N SER A 450 -4.23 23.88 3.40
CA SER A 450 -3.27 23.84 4.51
C SER A 450 -2.34 25.05 4.46
N SER A 451 -2.13 25.71 5.60
CA SER A 451 -1.26 26.89 5.74
C SER A 451 0.23 26.64 5.43
N GLU A 452 0.61 25.40 5.23
CA GLU A 452 1.99 24.99 4.95
C GLU A 452 2.39 25.12 3.47
N VAL A 453 1.41 25.30 2.58
CA VAL A 453 1.67 25.35 1.13
C VAL A 453 1.77 26.80 0.67
N SER A 454 2.95 27.22 0.27
CA SER A 454 3.25 28.59 -0.19
C SER A 454 2.69 28.93 -1.57
N ASN A 455 2.18 27.93 -2.33
CA ASN A 455 1.69 28.10 -3.70
C ASN A 455 0.34 27.40 -3.87
N GLU A 456 -0.70 28.18 -4.25
CA GLU A 456 -2.07 27.70 -4.47
C GLU A 456 -2.15 26.53 -5.45
N HIS A 457 -1.36 26.57 -6.55
CA HIS A 457 -1.33 25.50 -7.54
C HIS A 457 -0.80 24.17 -6.97
N GLN A 458 0.19 24.24 -6.08
CA GLN A 458 0.73 23.04 -5.42
C GLN A 458 -0.31 22.46 -4.46
N GLY A 459 -0.97 23.31 -3.66
CA GLY A 459 -2.02 22.86 -2.74
C GLY A 459 -3.18 22.17 -3.43
N ILE A 460 -3.64 22.72 -4.55
CA ILE A 460 -4.68 22.08 -5.38
C ILE A 460 -4.21 20.73 -5.92
N ASN A 461 -2.98 20.65 -6.43
CA ASN A 461 -2.45 19.39 -6.95
C ASN A 461 -2.32 18.31 -5.88
N GLU A 462 -1.88 18.65 -4.67
CA GLU A 462 -1.81 17.75 -3.52
C GLU A 462 -3.20 17.29 -3.08
N MET A 463 -4.15 18.21 -2.96
CA MET A 463 -5.54 17.92 -2.62
C MET A 463 -6.17 16.93 -3.62
N LEU A 464 -6.04 17.20 -4.92
CA LEU A 464 -6.58 16.31 -5.96
C LEU A 464 -5.89 14.94 -5.96
N THR A 465 -4.59 14.88 -5.64
CA THR A 465 -3.88 13.62 -5.49
C THR A 465 -4.45 12.79 -4.34
N ARG A 466 -4.73 13.42 -3.18
CA ARG A 466 -5.35 12.77 -2.02
C ARG A 466 -6.75 12.23 -2.37
N LEU A 467 -7.55 13.01 -3.11
CA LEU A 467 -8.87 12.55 -3.57
C LEU A 467 -8.77 11.31 -4.48
N VAL A 468 -7.88 11.32 -5.48
CA VAL A 468 -7.66 10.16 -6.37
C VAL A 468 -7.18 8.96 -5.60
N THR A 469 -6.23 9.15 -4.67
CA THR A 469 -5.71 8.06 -3.83
C THR A 469 -6.81 7.47 -2.94
N PHE A 470 -7.62 8.32 -2.32
CA PHE A 470 -8.75 7.90 -1.50
C PHE A 470 -9.80 7.14 -2.31
N ALA A 471 -10.19 7.66 -3.49
CA ALA A 471 -11.15 7.02 -4.38
C ALA A 471 -10.74 5.58 -4.70
N ARG A 472 -9.48 5.38 -5.09
CA ARG A 472 -8.93 4.07 -5.45
C ARG A 472 -8.73 3.13 -4.26
N ALA A 473 -8.23 3.66 -3.14
CA ALA A 473 -7.97 2.86 -1.94
C ALA A 473 -9.23 2.34 -1.25
N HIS A 474 -10.35 3.06 -1.40
CA HIS A 474 -11.62 2.75 -0.74
C HIS A 474 -12.74 2.36 -1.70
N ASP A 475 -12.45 2.25 -3.00
CA ASP A 475 -13.40 1.92 -4.06
C ASP A 475 -14.64 2.83 -4.04
N VAL A 476 -14.42 4.14 -3.95
CA VAL A 476 -15.45 5.17 -3.86
C VAL A 476 -15.39 6.08 -5.07
N HIS A 477 -16.54 6.34 -5.72
CA HIS A 477 -16.62 7.37 -6.73
C HIS A 477 -16.73 8.76 -6.07
N ILE A 478 -15.91 9.73 -6.50
CA ILE A 478 -15.90 11.09 -5.95
C ILE A 478 -16.40 12.07 -7.01
N TRP A 479 -17.50 12.79 -6.72
CA TRP A 479 -17.90 13.98 -7.45
C TRP A 479 -17.35 15.21 -6.74
N PHE A 480 -16.47 15.93 -7.41
CA PHE A 480 -15.83 17.13 -6.90
C PHE A 480 -16.28 18.33 -7.70
N ILE A 481 -17.13 19.17 -7.09
CA ILE A 481 -17.74 20.30 -7.76
C ILE A 481 -16.88 21.54 -7.59
N ALA A 482 -16.53 22.16 -8.71
CA ALA A 482 -15.63 23.30 -8.75
C ALA A 482 -16.16 24.41 -9.66
N HIS A 483 -16.16 25.64 -9.17
CA HIS A 483 -16.55 26.80 -9.98
C HIS A 483 -15.42 27.20 -10.94
N PRO A 484 -15.76 27.59 -12.20
CA PRO A 484 -14.78 28.13 -13.10
C PRO A 484 -14.27 29.50 -12.63
N ALA A 485 -13.07 29.86 -13.02
CA ALA A 485 -12.57 31.22 -12.91
C ALA A 485 -13.47 32.16 -13.74
N LYS A 486 -13.41 33.47 -13.47
CA LYS A 486 -14.19 34.46 -14.22
C LYS A 486 -13.88 34.36 -15.71
N MET A 487 -14.89 34.04 -16.50
CA MET A 487 -14.80 33.91 -17.94
C MET A 487 -15.36 35.17 -18.63
N MET A 488 -14.76 35.54 -19.76
CA MET A 488 -15.29 36.63 -20.58
C MET A 488 -16.48 36.10 -21.41
N THR A 489 -17.50 36.93 -21.49
CA THR A 489 -18.67 36.67 -22.35
C THR A 489 -18.25 36.82 -23.81
N ASN A 490 -18.77 35.97 -24.68
CA ASN A 490 -18.55 36.05 -26.13
C ASN A 490 -19.17 37.35 -26.71
N GLN A 491 -18.79 37.70 -27.95
CA GLN A 491 -19.34 38.88 -28.62
C GLN A 491 -20.85 38.85 -28.83
N ASP A 492 -21.41 37.66 -28.91
CA ASP A 492 -22.86 37.42 -29.05
C ASP A 492 -23.64 37.43 -27.73
N GLY A 493 -22.95 37.75 -26.60
CA GLY A 493 -23.52 37.76 -25.26
C GLY A 493 -23.62 36.40 -24.60
N SER A 494 -23.23 35.30 -25.26
CA SER A 494 -23.21 33.97 -24.68
C SER A 494 -22.03 33.77 -23.72
N THR A 495 -22.20 32.93 -22.72
CA THR A 495 -21.09 32.52 -21.84
C THR A 495 -20.45 31.24 -22.42
N PRO A 496 -19.12 31.22 -22.62
CA PRO A 496 -18.46 30.01 -23.10
C PRO A 496 -18.66 28.84 -22.14
N VAL A 497 -18.75 27.62 -22.67
CA VAL A 497 -18.84 26.41 -21.85
C VAL A 497 -17.53 26.20 -21.10
N PRO A 498 -17.51 26.26 -19.75
CA PRO A 498 -16.29 26.06 -18.98
C PRO A 498 -15.86 24.59 -19.05
N LYS A 499 -14.55 24.37 -19.12
CA LYS A 499 -13.91 23.04 -19.05
C LYS A 499 -12.95 23.00 -17.87
N GLY A 500 -12.38 21.84 -17.58
CA GLY A 500 -11.42 21.69 -16.48
C GLY A 500 -10.28 22.73 -16.49
N MET A 501 -9.86 23.19 -17.66
CA MET A 501 -8.87 24.25 -17.81
C MET A 501 -9.34 25.66 -17.40
N ASN A 502 -10.61 25.87 -17.24
CA ASN A 502 -11.20 27.12 -16.83
C ASN A 502 -11.42 27.24 -15.32
N ILE A 503 -11.12 26.19 -14.55
CA ILE A 503 -11.17 26.20 -13.09
C ILE A 503 -9.88 26.85 -12.57
N SER A 504 -9.94 27.67 -11.53
CA SER A 504 -8.74 28.26 -10.91
C SER A 504 -7.78 27.16 -10.45
N GLY A 505 -6.49 27.26 -10.76
CA GLY A 505 -5.53 26.16 -10.59
C GLY A 505 -5.63 25.07 -11.66
N SER A 506 -6.11 25.38 -12.81
CA SER A 506 -6.78 24.62 -13.87
C SER A 506 -6.10 23.37 -14.41
N ALA A 507 -4.79 23.39 -14.64
CA ALA A 507 -4.10 22.24 -15.24
C ALA A 507 -4.21 20.97 -14.38
N ALA A 508 -4.19 21.12 -13.06
CA ALA A 508 -4.32 20.00 -12.13
C ALA A 508 -5.71 19.36 -12.18
N PHE A 509 -6.80 20.14 -12.28
CA PHE A 509 -8.16 19.62 -12.40
C PHE A 509 -8.32 18.79 -13.67
N PHE A 510 -7.86 19.32 -14.80
CA PHE A 510 -7.89 18.58 -16.06
C PHE A 510 -7.02 17.32 -16.00
N ALA A 511 -5.81 17.42 -15.47
CA ALA A 511 -4.85 16.31 -15.45
C ALA A 511 -5.32 15.15 -14.55
N LYS A 512 -5.85 15.46 -13.36
CA LYS A 512 -6.21 14.46 -12.33
C LYS A 512 -7.59 13.84 -12.51
N ALA A 513 -8.55 14.51 -13.17
CA ALA A 513 -9.88 13.97 -13.42
C ALA A 513 -9.81 12.65 -14.20
N ASP A 514 -10.60 11.66 -13.77
CA ASP A 514 -10.90 10.48 -14.57
C ASP A 514 -12.10 10.79 -15.50
N LEU A 515 -13.08 11.55 -15.01
CA LEU A 515 -14.22 12.06 -15.76
C LEU A 515 -14.35 13.57 -15.55
N GLY A 516 -14.58 14.31 -16.61
CA GLY A 516 -14.75 15.75 -16.55
C GLY A 516 -16.10 16.17 -17.16
N ILE A 517 -16.93 16.84 -16.36
CA ILE A 517 -18.31 17.18 -16.68
C ILE A 517 -18.52 18.69 -16.55
N THR A 518 -19.27 19.27 -17.47
CA THR A 518 -19.81 20.62 -17.34
C THR A 518 -21.32 20.58 -17.45
N VAL A 519 -21.99 21.18 -16.50
CA VAL A 519 -23.42 21.51 -16.58
C VAL A 519 -23.54 22.94 -17.07
N HIS A 520 -24.14 23.14 -18.21
CA HIS A 520 -24.27 24.42 -18.89
C HIS A 520 -25.74 24.75 -19.19
N LEU A 521 -26.07 26.02 -19.10
CA LEU A 521 -27.33 26.53 -19.63
C LEU A 521 -27.02 27.36 -20.89
N ASP A 522 -27.59 26.98 -22.00
CA ASP A 522 -27.49 27.75 -23.24
C ASP A 522 -28.22 29.10 -23.12
N LYS A 523 -28.19 29.91 -24.18
CA LYS A 523 -28.87 31.20 -24.23
C LYS A 523 -30.39 31.09 -24.09
N ASP A 524 -30.97 29.95 -24.49
CA ASP A 524 -32.39 29.66 -24.42
C ASP A 524 -32.78 28.93 -23.12
N LYS A 525 -31.81 28.77 -22.19
CA LYS A 525 -31.90 28.05 -20.90
C LYS A 525 -32.13 26.56 -21.03
N ASN A 526 -31.78 25.95 -22.17
CA ASN A 526 -31.70 24.51 -22.26
C ASN A 526 -30.52 23.97 -21.50
N VAL A 527 -30.67 22.83 -20.85
CA VAL A 527 -29.60 22.20 -20.09
C VAL A 527 -28.72 21.36 -21.03
N GLU A 528 -27.47 21.68 -21.06
CA GLU A 528 -26.45 20.92 -21.76
C GLU A 528 -25.50 20.24 -20.77
N ILE A 529 -25.25 18.96 -20.97
CA ILE A 529 -24.23 18.21 -20.24
C ILE A 529 -23.06 17.93 -21.19
N HIS A 530 -21.91 18.50 -20.88
CA HIS A 530 -20.70 18.32 -21.65
C HIS A 530 -19.75 17.39 -20.91
N CYS A 531 -19.40 16.25 -21.51
CA CYS A 531 -18.28 15.42 -21.07
C CYS A 531 -17.02 15.87 -21.82
N TRP A 532 -16.13 16.63 -21.17
CA TRP A 532 -14.91 17.15 -21.78
C TRP A 532 -13.70 16.25 -21.54
N LYS A 533 -13.81 15.24 -20.65
CA LYS A 533 -12.80 14.23 -20.41
C LYS A 533 -13.44 12.92 -19.96
N CYS A 534 -13.04 11.83 -20.59
CA CYS A 534 -13.26 10.48 -20.13
C CYS A 534 -11.96 9.71 -20.31
N ARG A 535 -11.33 9.29 -19.18
CA ARG A 535 -10.01 8.62 -19.22
C ARG A 535 -10.09 7.24 -19.83
N PHE A 536 -11.16 6.53 -19.57
CA PHE A 536 -11.30 5.13 -19.94
C PHE A 536 -12.43 4.96 -20.98
N LYS A 537 -12.08 4.41 -22.14
CA LYS A 537 -13.02 4.22 -23.27
C LYS A 537 -14.21 3.30 -22.96
N TRP A 538 -14.09 2.46 -21.93
CA TRP A 538 -15.18 1.58 -21.49
C TRP A 538 -16.13 2.25 -20.50
N VAL A 539 -15.77 3.39 -19.94
CA VAL A 539 -16.62 4.23 -19.10
C VAL A 539 -17.49 5.13 -19.95
N GLY A 540 -16.94 5.67 -21.04
CA GLY A 540 -17.65 6.60 -21.90
C GLY A 540 -16.76 7.29 -22.93
N THR A 541 -17.28 8.39 -23.46
CA THR A 541 -16.63 9.22 -24.48
C THR A 541 -16.85 10.70 -24.19
N THR A 542 -16.08 11.56 -24.84
CA THR A 542 -16.31 13.01 -24.82
C THR A 542 -17.47 13.37 -25.77
N GLY A 543 -18.28 14.33 -25.37
CA GLY A 543 -19.43 14.76 -26.17
C GLY A 543 -20.33 15.71 -25.40
N THR A 544 -21.46 16.02 -25.99
CA THR A 544 -22.51 16.89 -25.42
C THR A 544 -23.87 16.30 -25.64
N ILE A 545 -24.72 16.35 -24.63
CA ILE A 545 -26.15 15.99 -24.72
C ILE A 545 -27.00 17.08 -24.08
N ASN A 546 -28.27 17.10 -24.42
CA ASN A 546 -29.27 17.98 -23.82
C ASN A 546 -30.20 17.18 -22.94
N LEU A 547 -30.67 17.81 -21.86
CA LEU A 547 -31.64 17.25 -20.93
C LEU A 547 -32.77 18.23 -20.69
N ASP A 548 -33.98 17.69 -20.48
CA ASP A 548 -35.08 18.47 -19.94
C ASP A 548 -34.98 18.60 -18.43
N TYR A 549 -35.37 19.76 -17.90
CA TYR A 549 -35.35 20.04 -16.46
C TYR A 549 -36.73 20.44 -15.96
N ASP A 550 -37.32 19.64 -15.09
CA ASP A 550 -38.58 19.90 -14.43
C ASP A 550 -38.37 20.78 -13.19
N ILE A 551 -38.70 22.05 -13.27
CA ILE A 551 -38.51 23.04 -12.20
C ILE A 551 -39.20 22.63 -10.88
N PRO A 552 -40.49 22.16 -10.88
CA PRO A 552 -41.16 21.80 -9.63
C PRO A 552 -40.50 20.68 -8.84
N THR A 553 -39.91 19.69 -9.45
CA THR A 553 -39.33 18.51 -8.81
C THR A 553 -37.80 18.51 -8.83
N GLY A 554 -37.19 19.42 -9.59
CA GLY A 554 -35.74 19.45 -9.82
C GLY A 554 -35.23 18.23 -10.59
N ARG A 555 -36.08 17.47 -11.27
CA ARG A 555 -35.68 16.26 -12.03
C ARG A 555 -35.14 16.62 -13.40
N TYR A 556 -34.17 15.83 -13.82
CA TYR A 556 -33.71 15.79 -15.20
C TYR A 556 -34.29 14.56 -15.91
N SER A 557 -34.60 14.72 -17.20
CA SER A 557 -35.05 13.63 -18.06
C SER A 557 -34.44 13.74 -19.46
N ASP A 558 -34.37 12.61 -20.13
CA ASP A 558 -33.97 12.58 -21.54
C ASP A 558 -34.99 13.32 -22.39
N ILE A 559 -34.52 14.09 -23.38
CA ILE A 559 -35.44 14.79 -24.32
C ILE A 559 -36.15 13.75 -25.17
N SER A 560 -37.47 13.71 -25.08
CA SER A 560 -38.31 12.88 -25.93
C SER A 560 -38.39 13.49 -27.33
N TYR A 561 -37.46 13.14 -28.21
CA TYR A 561 -37.71 13.27 -29.64
C TYR A 561 -38.68 12.17 -30.01
N GLY A 562 -39.89 12.54 -30.48
CA GLY A 562 -40.87 11.57 -30.94
C GLY A 562 -40.18 10.56 -31.87
N ASP A 563 -40.32 9.25 -31.56
CA ASP A 563 -39.82 8.10 -32.31
C ASP A 563 -38.28 8.06 -32.61
N PHE A 564 -37.45 8.48 -31.69
CA PHE A 564 -36.05 8.06 -31.72
C PHE A 564 -35.98 6.64 -31.10
N GLU A 565 -36.03 5.61 -31.92
CA GLU A 565 -35.50 4.30 -31.52
C GLU A 565 -34.06 4.53 -31.17
N PRO A 566 -33.63 4.32 -29.90
CA PRO A 566 -32.23 4.31 -29.60
C PRO A 566 -31.66 3.19 -30.45
N THR A 567 -30.86 3.52 -31.45
CA THR A 567 -29.90 2.59 -31.98
C THR A 567 -29.03 2.23 -30.80
N MET A 568 -29.47 1.24 -30.01
CA MET A 568 -28.58 0.48 -29.19
C MET A 568 -27.46 0.09 -30.12
N GLY A 569 -26.31 0.76 -29.98
CA GLY A 569 -25.11 0.23 -30.54
C GLY A 569 -25.06 -1.17 -29.97
N LYS A 570 -25.37 -2.15 -30.84
CA LYS A 570 -25.18 -3.56 -30.56
C LYS A 570 -23.89 -3.59 -29.83
N GLY A 571 -23.91 -4.08 -28.58
CA GLY A 571 -22.70 -4.23 -27.79
C GLY A 571 -21.66 -4.74 -28.77
N ARG A 572 -20.60 -4.00 -28.96
CA ARG A 572 -19.55 -4.37 -29.91
C ARG A 572 -19.19 -5.78 -29.53
N SER A 573 -19.75 -6.75 -30.29
CA SER A 573 -19.23 -8.10 -30.32
C SER A 573 -17.72 -7.99 -30.45
N ASN A 574 -17.03 -8.90 -29.81
CA ASN A 574 -15.57 -9.03 -29.82
C ASN A 574 -14.99 -9.30 -31.23
N ASP A 575 -15.24 -8.42 -32.20
CA ASP A 575 -14.58 -8.45 -33.50
C ASP A 575 -13.26 -7.69 -33.47
N TRP A 576 -12.34 -8.20 -32.65
CA TRP A 576 -10.94 -7.79 -32.63
C TRP A 576 -10.05 -8.67 -33.56
N HIS A 577 -10.63 -9.52 -34.38
CA HIS A 577 -9.92 -10.24 -35.41
C HIS A 577 -10.32 -9.71 -36.79
N GLU A 578 -9.36 -9.12 -37.44
CA GLU A 578 -9.28 -8.63 -38.83
C GLU A 578 -9.30 -7.12 -38.99
N THR A 579 -8.18 -6.48 -38.75
CA THR A 579 -7.53 -5.55 -39.65
C THR A 579 -6.08 -5.45 -39.23
N GLY A 580 -5.22 -6.14 -39.95
CA GLY A 580 -3.79 -5.84 -39.99
C GLY A 580 -3.58 -4.49 -40.67
N ASP A 581 -2.44 -3.96 -40.34
CA ASP A 581 -1.71 -2.90 -40.99
C ASP A 581 -2.03 -1.43 -40.60
N ASP A 582 -0.91 -0.78 -40.32
CA ASP A 582 -0.64 0.64 -40.19
C ASP A 582 -0.81 1.30 -38.82
N TRP A 583 0.21 1.07 -37.96
CA TRP A 583 0.62 2.04 -36.96
C TRP A 583 1.94 2.66 -37.38
N ASP A 584 1.90 3.82 -38.02
CA ASP A 584 2.99 4.77 -38.02
C ASP A 584 2.81 5.78 -36.86
N PHE A 585 3.92 6.08 -36.19
CA PHE A 585 4.09 6.83 -34.94
C PHE A 585 3.52 8.25 -34.92
#